data_d1d7c36cf8906e8d46622bda01e75156
#
_entry.id   d1d7c36cf8906e8d46622bda01e75156
#
_cell.length_a   1.000
_cell.length_b   1.000
_cell.length_c   1.000
_cell.angle_alpha   90.00
_cell.angle_beta   90.00
_cell.angle_gamma   90.00
#
_symmetry.space_group_name_H-M   'P 1'
#
loop_
_entity.id
_entity.type
_entity.pdbx_description
1 polymer ?
#
loop_
_entity_poly.entity_id
_entity_poly.type
_entity_poly.pdbx_seq_one_letter_code
_entity_poly.pdbx_strand_id
1 'polypeptide(L)'
;MKIKYSILSGLIFAIIMFTYLAYTVKIDIAIIVSVFILVLSPILFYFKIFSKIDFSIKFQDIDKQLVIYHGMTNHFKDGIAVGGTLYLMSDRLIFQTNLINYIKRHEQIILLNQIEAVEFVKTMGLVSNGILIKNKNSQEEQFVVNKREVWKVHIEKYLVSDSRH
;
A
#
# COMPACT_ATOMS: atom_id res chain seq x y z
N MET A 1 -12.89 16.00 1.20
CA MET A 1 -12.19 15.18 2.20
C MET A 1 -10.73 15.61 2.43
N LYS A 2 -9.90 15.79 1.40
CA LYS A 2 -8.47 16.16 1.52
C LYS A 2 -8.20 17.37 2.42
N ILE A 3 -8.91 18.48 2.21
CA ILE A 3 -8.75 19.71 2.98
C ILE A 3 -9.10 19.48 4.46
N LYS A 4 -10.20 18.78 4.75
CA LYS A 4 -10.63 18.48 6.13
C LYS A 4 -9.53 17.73 6.92
N TYR A 5 -8.95 16.69 6.33
CA TYR A 5 -7.88 15.94 6.98
C TYR A 5 -6.59 16.75 7.11
N SER A 6 -6.29 17.62 6.13
CA SER A 6 -5.14 18.52 6.21
C SER A 6 -5.28 19.51 7.37
N ILE A 7 -6.44 20.12 7.54
CA ILE A 7 -6.71 21.04 8.66
C ILE A 7 -6.63 20.29 10.00
N LEU A 8 -7.24 19.11 10.10
CA LEU A 8 -7.22 18.33 11.34
C LEU A 8 -5.78 17.93 11.71
N SER A 9 -4.97 17.46 10.76
CA SER A 9 -3.57 17.12 10.99
C SER A 9 -2.75 18.33 11.39
N GLY A 10 -2.98 19.48 10.77
CA GLY A 10 -2.33 20.74 11.12
C GLY A 10 -2.67 21.22 12.52
N LEU A 11 -3.94 21.09 12.91
CA LEU A 11 -4.40 21.42 14.26
C LEU A 11 -3.72 20.53 15.31
N ILE A 12 -3.72 19.22 15.12
CA ILE A 12 -3.07 18.27 16.02
C ILE A 12 -1.59 18.60 16.15
N PHE A 13 -0.91 18.83 15.04
CA PHE A 13 0.51 19.19 15.03
C PHE A 13 0.79 20.50 15.78
N ALA A 14 -0.04 21.54 15.57
CA ALA A 14 0.08 22.81 16.25
C ALA A 14 -0.12 22.68 17.78
N ILE A 15 -1.06 21.85 18.23
CA ILE A 15 -1.28 21.57 19.65
C ILE A 15 -0.05 20.89 20.27
N ILE A 16 0.50 19.87 19.61
CA ILE A 16 1.70 19.18 20.07
C ILE A 16 2.89 20.16 20.19
N MET A 17 3.09 20.98 19.15
CA MET A 17 4.16 21.98 19.13
C MET A 17 3.96 23.07 20.19
N PHE A 18 2.73 23.52 20.40
CA PHE A 18 2.43 24.47 21.48
C PHE A 18 2.77 23.90 22.84
N THR A 19 2.35 22.67 23.12
CA THR A 19 2.65 22.01 24.41
C THR A 19 4.17 21.91 24.64
N TYR A 20 4.92 21.52 23.63
CA TYR A 20 6.39 21.45 23.70
C TYR A 20 7.01 22.82 23.93
N LEU A 21 6.61 23.84 23.16
CA LEU A 21 7.16 25.20 23.26
C LEU A 21 6.80 25.89 24.58
N ALA A 22 5.56 25.70 25.06
CA ALA A 22 5.13 26.26 26.35
C ALA A 22 5.96 25.74 27.53
N TYR A 23 6.55 24.54 27.40
CA TYR A 23 7.45 23.97 28.39
C TYR A 23 8.92 24.42 28.24
N THR A 24 9.35 24.74 27.00
CA THR A 24 10.78 24.99 26.72
C THR A 24 11.14 26.46 26.53
N VAL A 25 10.18 27.33 26.18
CA VAL A 25 10.41 28.76 25.93
C VAL A 25 9.40 29.64 26.72
N LYS A 26 9.56 30.97 26.65
CA LYS A 26 8.58 31.91 27.23
C LYS A 26 7.23 31.75 26.56
N ILE A 27 6.16 31.84 27.35
CA ILE A 27 4.79 31.59 26.88
C ILE A 27 4.39 32.48 25.71
N ASP A 28 4.81 33.75 25.70
CA ASP A 28 4.51 34.69 24.61
C ASP A 28 5.09 34.20 23.26
N ILE A 29 6.33 33.70 23.30
CA ILE A 29 6.99 33.13 22.12
C ILE A 29 6.29 31.85 21.68
N ALA A 30 5.91 30.98 22.64
CA ALA A 30 5.20 29.74 22.37
C ALA A 30 3.87 30.01 21.64
N ILE A 31 3.11 31.01 22.09
CA ILE A 31 1.84 31.41 21.43
C ILE A 31 2.07 31.89 20.02
N ILE A 32 2.99 32.84 19.80
CA ILE A 32 3.26 33.43 18.48
C ILE A 32 3.68 32.34 17.48
N VAL A 33 4.64 31.48 17.86
CA VAL A 33 5.14 30.42 17.00
C VAL A 33 4.05 29.38 16.70
N SER A 34 3.24 29.05 17.69
CA SER A 34 2.17 28.04 17.50
C SER A 34 1.04 28.55 16.61
N VAL A 35 0.69 29.84 16.68
CA VAL A 35 -0.26 30.46 15.74
C VAL A 35 0.28 30.40 14.31
N PHE A 36 1.57 30.68 14.11
CA PHE A 36 2.21 30.56 12.81
C PHE A 36 2.18 29.12 12.29
N ILE A 37 2.51 28.15 13.16
CA ILE A 37 2.44 26.72 12.83
C ILE A 37 0.99 26.30 12.48
N LEU A 38 -0.01 26.78 13.22
CA LEU A 38 -1.41 26.47 13.00
C LEU A 38 -1.89 26.88 11.59
N VAL A 39 -1.38 27.99 11.07
CA VAL A 39 -1.72 28.44 9.71
C VAL A 39 -0.91 27.69 8.63
N LEU A 40 0.39 27.52 8.85
CA LEU A 40 1.28 26.96 7.85
C LEU A 40 1.19 25.43 7.71
N SER A 41 1.00 24.71 8.81
CA SER A 41 1.03 23.25 8.80
C SER A 41 -0.10 22.61 7.99
N PRO A 42 -1.36 23.06 8.01
CA PRO A 42 -2.39 22.52 7.13
C PRO A 42 -2.04 22.66 5.65
N ILE A 43 -1.44 23.77 5.26
CA ILE A 43 -1.03 24.04 3.88
C ILE A 43 0.05 23.04 3.47
N LEU A 44 1.08 22.87 4.30
CA LEU A 44 2.15 21.91 4.05
C LEU A 44 1.63 20.48 3.99
N PHE A 45 0.78 20.05 4.93
CA PHE A 45 0.16 18.72 4.91
C PHE A 45 -0.68 18.51 3.65
N TYR A 46 -1.44 19.53 3.22
CA TYR A 46 -2.22 19.43 1.99
C TYR A 46 -1.31 19.15 0.79
N PHE A 47 -0.32 19.98 0.53
CA PHE A 47 0.54 19.82 -0.65
C PHE A 47 1.46 18.61 -0.60
N LYS A 48 2.02 18.27 0.56
CA LYS A 48 2.99 17.18 0.68
C LYS A 48 2.35 15.80 0.79
N ILE A 49 1.18 15.70 1.40
CA ILE A 49 0.53 14.43 1.73
C ILE A 49 -0.83 14.31 1.03
N PHE A 50 -1.82 15.10 1.46
CA PHE A 50 -3.21 14.88 1.11
C PHE A 50 -3.57 15.16 -0.35
N SER A 51 -2.84 16.03 -1.06
CA SER A 51 -3.04 16.25 -2.50
C SER A 51 -2.77 14.97 -3.31
N LYS A 52 -1.84 14.13 -2.83
CA LYS A 52 -1.39 12.90 -3.50
C LYS A 52 -2.25 11.67 -3.17
N ILE A 53 -3.13 11.76 -2.17
CA ILE A 53 -3.97 10.65 -1.78
C ILE A 53 -5.22 10.64 -2.65
N ASP A 54 -5.51 9.50 -3.26
CA ASP A 54 -6.80 9.27 -3.91
C ASP A 54 -7.75 8.57 -2.94
N PHE A 55 -8.72 9.34 -2.44
CA PHE A 55 -9.77 8.85 -1.54
C PHE A 55 -10.95 8.21 -2.28
N SER A 56 -10.97 8.26 -3.62
CA SER A 56 -12.04 7.67 -4.42
C SER A 56 -11.87 6.16 -4.62
N ILE A 57 -10.64 5.65 -4.43
CA ILE A 57 -10.36 4.23 -4.61
C ILE A 57 -11.12 3.43 -3.54
N LYS A 58 -12.12 2.70 -4.01
CA LYS A 58 -12.82 1.68 -3.22
C LYS A 58 -12.24 0.33 -3.61
N PHE A 59 -11.77 -0.42 -2.64
CA PHE A 59 -11.33 -1.79 -2.85
C PHE A 59 -12.53 -2.73 -2.97
N GLN A 60 -12.36 -3.78 -3.75
CA GLN A 60 -13.30 -4.87 -3.75
C GLN A 60 -13.38 -5.48 -2.35
N ASP A 61 -14.58 -5.77 -1.89
CA ASP A 61 -14.75 -6.51 -0.64
C ASP A 61 -14.29 -7.96 -0.84
N ILE A 62 -13.41 -8.41 0.05
CA ILE A 62 -12.85 -9.76 -0.01
C ILE A 62 -13.67 -10.67 0.88
N ASP A 63 -14.42 -11.59 0.26
CA ASP A 63 -15.05 -12.67 0.99
C ASP A 63 -13.96 -13.64 1.52
N LYS A 64 -13.72 -13.58 2.81
CA LYS A 64 -12.69 -14.39 3.47
C LYS A 64 -12.92 -15.90 3.35
N GLN A 65 -14.17 -16.33 3.11
CA GLN A 65 -14.50 -17.75 2.95
C GLN A 65 -14.00 -18.30 1.61
N LEU A 66 -13.83 -17.43 0.61
CA LEU A 66 -13.32 -17.78 -0.72
C LEU A 66 -11.80 -17.65 -0.85
N VAL A 67 -11.11 -17.16 0.19
CA VAL A 67 -9.66 -17.00 0.18
C VAL A 67 -8.99 -18.34 0.47
N ILE A 68 -8.20 -18.81 -0.49
CA ILE A 68 -7.43 -20.05 -0.39
C ILE A 68 -6.14 -19.84 0.39
N TYR A 69 -5.44 -18.75 0.09
CA TYR A 69 -4.20 -18.37 0.75
C TYR A 69 -4.03 -16.86 0.74
N HIS A 70 -3.44 -16.29 1.79
CA HIS A 70 -3.16 -14.86 1.84
C HIS A 70 -1.92 -14.56 2.66
N GLY A 71 -1.34 -13.39 2.44
CA GLY A 71 -0.19 -12.94 3.21
C GLY A 71 0.15 -11.48 2.96
N MET A 72 0.84 -10.89 3.93
CA MET A 72 1.40 -9.56 3.77
C MET A 72 2.47 -9.58 2.69
N THR A 73 2.44 -8.57 1.83
CA THR A 73 3.35 -8.45 0.69
C THR A 73 3.63 -6.99 0.37
N ASN A 74 4.72 -6.74 -0.35
CA ASN A 74 4.92 -5.49 -1.04
C ASN A 74 4.76 -5.74 -2.55
N HIS A 75 3.93 -4.93 -3.20
CA HIS A 75 3.81 -4.91 -4.65
C HIS A 75 4.72 -3.82 -5.22
N PHE A 76 5.56 -4.17 -6.20
CA PHE A 76 6.38 -3.20 -6.91
C PHE A 76 5.59 -2.59 -8.06
N LYS A 77 5.31 -1.30 -7.95
CA LYS A 77 4.65 -0.53 -8.99
C LYS A 77 5.46 0.73 -9.28
N ASP A 78 5.81 0.95 -10.54
CA ASP A 78 6.61 2.11 -10.99
C ASP A 78 7.91 2.27 -10.18
N GLY A 79 8.60 1.16 -9.89
CA GLY A 79 9.85 1.14 -9.12
C GLY A 79 9.70 1.39 -7.61
N ILE A 80 8.47 1.46 -7.09
CA ILE A 80 8.20 1.71 -5.67
C ILE A 80 7.49 0.50 -5.06
N ALA A 81 8.02 0.03 -3.93
CA ALA A 81 7.40 -1.02 -3.14
C ALA A 81 6.24 -0.46 -2.30
N VAL A 82 5.04 -0.98 -2.49
CA VAL A 82 3.85 -0.57 -1.75
C VAL A 82 3.33 -1.76 -0.95
N GLY A 83 3.26 -1.60 0.37
CA GLY A 83 2.82 -2.65 1.29
C GLY A 83 1.31 -2.88 1.25
N GLY A 84 0.93 -4.15 1.32
CA GLY A 84 -0.46 -4.57 1.29
C GLY A 84 -0.64 -6.04 1.66
N THR A 85 -1.74 -6.60 1.23
CA THR A 85 -2.05 -8.03 1.36
C THR A 85 -2.36 -8.60 -0.01
N LEU A 86 -1.74 -9.74 -0.32
CA LEU A 86 -2.05 -10.54 -1.49
C LEU A 86 -2.98 -11.69 -1.07
N TYR A 87 -4.06 -11.87 -1.82
CA TYR A 87 -5.06 -12.92 -1.64
C TYR A 87 -5.06 -13.82 -2.87
N LEU A 88 -5.01 -15.13 -2.66
CA LEU A 88 -5.23 -16.13 -3.70
C LEU A 88 -6.66 -16.66 -3.56
N MET A 89 -7.41 -16.56 -4.61
CA MET A 89 -8.74 -17.16 -4.77
C MET A 89 -8.70 -18.26 -5.84
N SER A 90 -9.81 -18.94 -6.08
CA SER A 90 -9.87 -20.06 -7.04
C SER A 90 -9.63 -19.63 -8.50
N ASP A 91 -9.89 -18.36 -8.83
CA ASP A 91 -9.85 -17.83 -10.20
C ASP A 91 -8.90 -16.63 -10.37
N ARG A 92 -8.43 -16.02 -9.28
CA ARG A 92 -7.63 -14.79 -9.32
C ARG A 92 -6.72 -14.60 -8.13
N LEU A 93 -5.72 -13.73 -8.34
CA LEU A 93 -4.97 -13.08 -7.28
C LEU A 93 -5.49 -11.65 -7.11
N ILE A 94 -5.63 -11.19 -5.87
CA ILE A 94 -6.01 -9.82 -5.55
C ILE A 94 -4.98 -9.25 -4.58
N PHE A 95 -4.31 -8.17 -4.98
CA PHE A 95 -3.50 -7.37 -4.08
C PHE A 95 -4.27 -6.12 -3.67
N GLN A 96 -4.31 -5.83 -2.39
CA GLN A 96 -4.87 -4.59 -1.85
C GLN A 96 -3.85 -3.93 -0.93
N THR A 97 -3.61 -2.65 -1.14
CA THR A 97 -2.75 -1.87 -0.24
C THR A 97 -3.37 -1.77 1.15
N ASN A 98 -2.54 -1.84 2.18
CA ASN A 98 -2.99 -1.62 3.56
C ASN A 98 -3.29 -0.14 3.85
N LEU A 99 -3.95 0.12 4.98
CA LEU A 99 -4.39 1.45 5.39
C LEU A 99 -3.24 2.45 5.61
N ILE A 100 -2.02 1.99 5.82
CA ILE A 100 -0.85 2.84 6.07
C ILE A 100 -0.33 3.47 4.77
N ASN A 101 -0.53 2.80 3.63
CA ASN A 101 -0.03 3.23 2.32
C ASN A 101 -1.00 4.11 1.54
N TYR A 102 -1.55 5.15 2.20
CA TYR A 102 -2.56 6.03 1.60
C TYR A 102 -2.11 6.74 0.33
N ILE A 103 -0.81 7.08 0.19
CA ILE A 103 -0.31 7.90 -0.92
C ILE A 103 -0.30 7.11 -2.23
N LYS A 104 -0.03 5.82 -2.16
CA LYS A 104 0.04 4.91 -3.31
C LYS A 104 -1.02 3.81 -3.23
N ARG A 105 -2.19 4.17 -2.70
CA ARG A 105 -3.30 3.23 -2.55
C ARG A 105 -3.73 2.70 -3.91
N HIS A 106 -3.71 1.37 -4.08
CA HIS A 106 -4.18 0.69 -5.28
C HIS A 106 -4.59 -0.75 -4.98
N GLU A 107 -5.37 -1.29 -5.89
CA GLU A 107 -5.72 -2.70 -6.00
C GLU A 107 -5.17 -3.22 -7.32
N GLN A 108 -4.66 -4.46 -7.31
CA GLN A 108 -4.24 -5.18 -8.51
C GLN A 108 -4.94 -6.53 -8.53
N ILE A 109 -5.67 -6.80 -9.61
CA ILE A 109 -6.34 -8.08 -9.84
C ILE A 109 -5.65 -8.76 -10.99
N ILE A 110 -5.26 -10.03 -10.81
CA ILE A 110 -4.63 -10.88 -11.81
C ILE A 110 -5.45 -12.15 -11.93
N LEU A 111 -6.08 -12.37 -13.06
CA LEU A 111 -6.84 -13.59 -13.32
C LEU A 111 -5.87 -14.77 -13.51
N LEU A 112 -6.13 -15.90 -12.86
CA LEU A 112 -5.24 -17.06 -12.94
C LEU A 112 -5.12 -17.61 -14.37
N ASN A 113 -6.18 -17.59 -15.14
CA ASN A 113 -6.17 -18.01 -16.54
C ASN A 113 -5.32 -17.11 -17.46
N GLN A 114 -4.95 -15.91 -17.01
CA GLN A 114 -4.06 -14.99 -17.73
C GLN A 114 -2.60 -15.15 -17.33
N ILE A 115 -2.30 -15.90 -16.27
CA ILE A 115 -0.94 -16.14 -15.84
C ILE A 115 -0.27 -17.16 -16.78
N GLU A 116 0.90 -16.79 -17.28
CA GLU A 116 1.78 -17.66 -18.07
C GLU A 116 2.79 -18.39 -17.17
N ALA A 117 3.43 -17.65 -16.27
CA ALA A 117 4.48 -18.20 -15.40
C ALA A 117 4.58 -17.46 -14.06
N VAL A 118 5.06 -18.18 -13.04
CA VAL A 118 5.46 -17.63 -11.75
C VAL A 118 6.93 -17.92 -11.53
N GLU A 119 7.75 -16.87 -11.50
CA GLU A 119 9.19 -16.97 -11.36
C GLU A 119 9.68 -16.43 -10.04
N PHE A 120 10.83 -16.93 -9.58
CA PHE A 120 11.52 -16.35 -8.44
C PHE A 120 12.43 -15.23 -8.88
N VAL A 121 12.34 -14.09 -8.20
CA VAL A 121 13.18 -12.93 -8.45
C VAL A 121 13.87 -12.46 -7.18
N LYS A 122 15.01 -11.80 -7.35
CA LYS A 122 15.70 -11.13 -6.26
C LYS A 122 15.16 -9.70 -6.13
N THR A 123 14.72 -9.32 -4.95
CA THR A 123 14.32 -7.94 -4.67
C THR A 123 15.58 -7.08 -4.56
N MET A 124 15.61 -5.95 -5.26
CA MET A 124 16.75 -5.02 -5.33
C MET A 124 18.09 -5.72 -5.69
N GLY A 125 18.03 -6.85 -6.41
CA GLY A 125 19.19 -7.63 -6.81
C GLY A 125 19.87 -8.45 -5.70
N LEU A 126 19.45 -8.31 -4.44
CA LEU A 126 20.15 -8.86 -3.27
C LEU A 126 19.31 -9.90 -2.50
N VAL A 127 18.05 -9.63 -2.23
CA VAL A 127 17.23 -10.46 -1.34
C VAL A 127 16.35 -11.41 -2.13
N SER A 128 16.49 -12.72 -1.86
CA SER A 128 15.75 -13.80 -2.55
C SER A 128 14.37 -14.03 -1.94
N ASN A 129 13.48 -13.04 -2.00
CA ASN A 129 12.13 -13.07 -1.43
C ASN A 129 11.03 -12.60 -2.40
N GLY A 130 11.37 -12.37 -3.67
CA GLY A 130 10.42 -11.91 -4.69
C GLY A 130 9.82 -13.06 -5.49
N ILE A 131 8.57 -12.88 -5.93
CA ILE A 131 7.91 -13.61 -7.01
C ILE A 131 7.56 -12.62 -8.13
N LEU A 132 7.74 -13.06 -9.36
CA LEU A 132 7.34 -12.36 -10.57
C LEU A 132 6.24 -13.16 -11.23
N ILE A 133 5.10 -12.54 -11.44
CA ILE A 133 3.96 -13.12 -12.14
C ILE A 133 3.97 -12.55 -13.55
N LYS A 134 4.16 -13.42 -14.53
CA LYS A 134 4.11 -13.09 -15.95
C LYS A 134 2.76 -13.45 -16.51
N ASN A 135 2.12 -12.48 -17.14
CA ASN A 135 0.85 -12.67 -17.82
C ASN A 135 1.07 -12.97 -19.31
N LYS A 136 0.13 -13.68 -19.93
CA LYS A 136 0.13 -14.01 -21.36
C LYS A 136 0.17 -12.79 -22.30
N ASN A 137 -0.21 -11.61 -21.79
CA ASN A 137 -0.12 -10.32 -22.50
C ASN A 137 1.21 -9.59 -22.27
N SER A 138 2.25 -10.27 -21.77
CA SER A 138 3.57 -9.72 -21.47
C SER A 138 3.60 -8.68 -20.33
N GLN A 139 2.53 -8.56 -19.55
CA GLN A 139 2.56 -7.78 -18.32
C GLN A 139 3.23 -8.56 -17.21
N GLU A 140 4.04 -7.88 -16.42
CA GLU A 140 4.78 -8.46 -15.30
C GLU A 140 4.42 -7.75 -14.01
N GLU A 141 4.08 -8.52 -12.97
CA GLU A 141 3.76 -8.02 -11.64
C GLU A 141 4.70 -8.65 -10.62
N GLN A 142 5.45 -7.81 -9.91
CA GLN A 142 6.44 -8.25 -8.93
C GLN A 142 5.94 -8.04 -7.51
N PHE A 143 6.02 -9.11 -6.72
CA PHE A 143 5.66 -9.09 -5.31
C PHE A 143 6.81 -9.57 -4.43
N VAL A 144 6.99 -8.92 -3.29
CA VAL A 144 7.86 -9.41 -2.20
C VAL A 144 6.99 -10.10 -1.18
N VAL A 145 7.15 -11.39 -1.04
CA VAL A 145 6.32 -12.23 -0.18
C VAL A 145 7.15 -13.00 0.85
N ASN A 146 6.53 -13.33 1.95
CA ASN A 146 7.11 -14.30 2.87
C ASN A 146 6.84 -15.72 2.34
N LYS A 147 7.85 -16.61 2.41
CA LYS A 147 7.77 -18.01 1.93
C LYS A 147 7.34 -18.09 0.46
N ARG A 148 8.12 -17.47 -0.44
CA ARG A 148 7.83 -17.40 -1.88
C ARG A 148 7.61 -18.78 -2.53
N GLU A 149 8.25 -19.83 -2.02
CA GLU A 149 8.08 -21.21 -2.48
C GLU A 149 6.65 -21.70 -2.26
N VAL A 150 6.08 -21.37 -1.09
CA VAL A 150 4.70 -21.72 -0.74
C VAL A 150 3.73 -20.98 -1.66
N TRP A 151 3.97 -19.69 -1.92
CA TRP A 151 3.16 -18.90 -2.84
C TRP A 151 3.17 -19.50 -4.24
N LYS A 152 4.34 -19.85 -4.77
CA LYS A 152 4.47 -20.43 -6.11
C LYS A 152 3.70 -21.74 -6.20
N VAL A 153 3.87 -22.65 -5.26
CA VAL A 153 3.16 -23.95 -5.23
C VAL A 153 1.64 -23.74 -5.20
N HIS A 154 1.15 -22.82 -4.37
CA HIS A 154 -0.28 -22.54 -4.31
C HIS A 154 -0.83 -21.98 -5.62
N ILE A 155 -0.15 -21.02 -6.23
CA ILE A 155 -0.59 -20.42 -7.49
C ILE A 155 -0.58 -21.47 -8.60
N GLU A 156 0.53 -22.19 -8.79
CA GLU A 156 0.69 -23.19 -9.86
C GLU A 156 -0.32 -24.33 -9.77
N LYS A 157 -0.71 -24.74 -8.56
CA LYS A 157 -1.76 -25.75 -8.36
C LYS A 157 -3.06 -25.36 -9.02
N TYR A 158 -3.43 -24.08 -9.01
CA TYR A 158 -4.68 -23.60 -9.60
C TYR A 158 -4.54 -23.27 -11.09
N LEU A 159 -3.33 -22.99 -11.59
CA LEU A 159 -3.08 -22.85 -13.02
C LEU A 159 -3.34 -24.16 -13.80
N VAL A 160 -2.92 -25.28 -13.19
CA VAL A 160 -3.06 -26.61 -13.83
C VAL A 160 -4.52 -27.09 -13.82
N SER A 161 -5.33 -26.69 -12.85
CA SER A 161 -6.75 -27.10 -12.78
C SER A 161 -7.61 -26.47 -13.87
N ASP A 162 -7.28 -25.25 -14.29
CA ASP A 162 -8.04 -24.50 -15.32
C ASP A 162 -7.74 -24.99 -16.76
N SER A 163 -6.61 -25.68 -16.98
CA SER A 163 -6.24 -26.22 -18.29
C SER A 163 -6.93 -27.54 -18.66
N ARG A 164 -7.84 -28.05 -17.81
CA ARG A 164 -8.55 -29.33 -18.01
C ARG A 164 -10.05 -29.21 -18.31
N HIS A 165 -10.52 -27.99 -18.57
CA HIS A 165 -11.91 -27.73 -18.99
C HIS A 165 -11.94 -27.15 -20.42
#